data_e946a5d20d32e7106df95445f9c80ede
#
_entry.id   e946a5d20d32e7106df95445f9c80ede
#
_cell.length_a   1.000
_cell.length_b   1.000
_cell.length_c   1.000
_cell.angle_alpha   90.00
_cell.angle_beta   90.00
_cell.angle_gamma   90.00
#
_symmetry.space_group_name_H-M   'P 1'
#
loop_
_entity.id
_entity.type
_entity.pdbx_description
1 polymer ?
#
loop_
_entity_poly.entity_id
_entity_poly.type
_entity_poly.pdbx_seq_one_letter_code
_entity_poly.pdbx_strand_id
1 'polypeptide(L)'
;MFNGRAREYNTDTISNSGFWPHIEIAEFQKQRAIPLQINDQMIRPVLIAAMQGVNIDLQAVEQHYKEMGIKSAAQISNDYIDGENYAETLYKKAVFARAKAEL
;
A
#
# COMPACT_ATOMS: atom_id res chain seq x y z
N MET A 1 -2.88 -29.57 18.89
CA MET A 1 -2.17 -29.40 17.68
C MET A 1 -1.88 -27.91 17.43
N PHE A 2 -0.71 -27.69 17.17
CA PHE A 2 -0.29 -26.36 16.89
C PHE A 2 -0.65 -25.95 15.48
N ASN A 3 -1.16 -24.77 15.34
CA ASN A 3 -1.56 -24.25 14.05
C ASN A 3 -0.59 -23.17 13.56
N GLY A 4 0.19 -23.48 12.53
CA GLY A 4 1.15 -22.57 11.97
C GLY A 4 0.57 -21.43 11.18
N ARG A 5 -0.71 -21.50 10.82
CA ARG A 5 -1.31 -20.48 9.96
C ARG A 5 -1.36 -19.11 10.59
N ALA A 6 -1.48 -19.05 11.92
CA ALA A 6 -1.50 -17.79 12.61
C ALA A 6 -0.20 -17.00 12.43
N ARG A 7 0.85 -17.67 11.92
CA ARG A 7 2.16 -17.07 11.69
C ARG A 7 2.49 -16.90 10.22
N GLU A 8 1.51 -17.08 9.35
CA GLU A 8 1.69 -16.89 7.92
C GLU A 8 1.35 -15.46 7.55
N TYR A 9 1.98 -15.00 6.48
CA TYR A 9 1.63 -13.71 5.90
C TYR A 9 0.23 -13.75 5.32
N ASN A 10 -0.47 -12.64 5.40
CA ASN A 10 -1.78 -12.49 4.79
C ASN A 10 -1.62 -12.15 3.32
N THR A 11 -2.12 -13.00 2.43
CA THR A 11 -1.96 -12.82 0.99
C THR A 11 -3.07 -11.96 0.37
N ASP A 12 -3.95 -11.38 1.17
CA ASP A 12 -5.03 -10.54 0.65
C ASP A 12 -4.50 -9.22 0.08
N THR A 13 -5.23 -8.73 -0.89
CA THR A 13 -4.96 -7.43 -1.51
C THR A 13 -6.09 -6.47 -1.14
N ILE A 14 -5.72 -5.25 -0.78
CA ILE A 14 -6.68 -4.17 -0.54
C ILE A 14 -6.76 -3.35 -1.81
N SER A 15 -7.95 -3.28 -2.42
CA SER A 15 -8.15 -2.51 -3.64
C SER A 15 -8.12 -1.02 -3.35
N ASN A 16 -7.51 -0.25 -4.25
CA ASN A 16 -7.44 1.19 -4.12
C ASN A 16 -8.52 1.87 -4.98
N SER A 17 -8.48 3.19 -5.00
CA SER A 17 -9.52 4.03 -5.63
C SER A 17 -9.47 4.08 -7.16
N GLY A 18 -8.47 3.50 -7.80
CA GLY A 18 -8.37 3.41 -9.25
C GLY A 18 -7.18 4.12 -9.85
N PHE A 19 -6.61 5.11 -9.19
CA PHE A 19 -5.42 5.80 -9.67
C PHE A 19 -4.14 5.26 -9.02
N TRP A 20 -4.14 5.11 -7.69
CA TRP A 20 -3.00 4.63 -6.93
C TRP A 20 -3.01 3.09 -6.87
N PRO A 21 -1.84 2.47 -6.65
CA PRO A 21 -1.78 1.01 -6.68
C PRO A 21 -2.54 0.36 -5.54
N HIS A 22 -2.96 -0.88 -5.77
CA HIS A 22 -3.51 -1.72 -4.71
C HIS A 22 -2.42 -2.02 -3.69
N ILE A 23 -2.81 -2.37 -2.48
CA ILE A 23 -1.87 -2.67 -1.39
C ILE A 23 -2.00 -4.15 -1.04
N GLU A 24 -0.88 -4.86 -1.05
CA GLU A 24 -0.81 -6.25 -0.61
C GLU A 24 -0.40 -6.29 0.85
N ILE A 25 -1.22 -6.93 1.66
CA ILE A 25 -0.96 -7.00 3.11
C ILE A 25 0.36 -7.69 3.41
N ALA A 26 0.66 -8.78 2.68
CA ALA A 26 1.93 -9.50 2.87
C ALA A 26 3.14 -8.60 2.61
N GLU A 27 3.05 -7.73 1.62
CA GLU A 27 4.13 -6.80 1.30
C GLU A 27 4.39 -5.86 2.48
N PHE A 28 3.32 -5.33 3.08
CA PHE A 28 3.45 -4.49 4.27
C PHE A 28 4.09 -5.24 5.42
N GLN A 29 3.63 -6.47 5.67
CA GLN A 29 4.14 -7.28 6.77
C GLN A 29 5.63 -7.55 6.62
N LYS A 30 6.07 -7.85 5.41
CA LYS A 30 7.48 -8.16 5.14
C LYS A 30 8.35 -6.91 5.19
N GLN A 31 7.93 -5.86 4.51
CA GLN A 31 8.75 -4.66 4.37
C GLN A 31 8.90 -3.88 5.66
N ARG A 32 7.92 -3.95 6.54
CA ARG A 32 7.92 -3.19 7.78
C ARG A 32 8.12 -4.07 9.01
N ALA A 33 8.48 -5.33 8.79
CA ALA A 33 8.76 -6.27 9.87
C ALA A 33 7.63 -6.32 10.90
N ILE A 34 6.39 -6.41 10.42
CA ILE A 34 5.24 -6.49 11.30
C ILE A 34 5.19 -7.90 11.90
N PRO A 35 5.12 -8.03 13.24
CA PRO A 35 5.02 -9.35 13.85
C PRO A 35 3.83 -10.13 13.34
N LEU A 36 4.04 -11.40 12.97
CA LEU A 36 2.97 -12.23 12.43
C LEU A 36 1.87 -12.53 13.44
N GLN A 37 2.12 -12.27 14.73
CA GLN A 37 1.12 -12.41 15.77
C GLN A 37 0.06 -11.31 15.74
N ILE A 38 0.38 -10.17 15.13
CA ILE A 38 -0.61 -9.10 14.98
C ILE A 38 -1.63 -9.57 13.96
N ASN A 39 -2.90 -9.68 14.38
CA ASN A 39 -3.89 -10.29 13.51
C ASN A 39 -4.40 -9.33 12.44
N ASP A 40 -5.00 -9.92 11.44
CA ASP A 40 -5.48 -9.24 10.25
C ASP A 40 -6.53 -8.18 10.56
N GLN A 41 -7.34 -8.41 11.61
CA GLN A 41 -8.36 -7.46 11.98
C GLN A 41 -7.78 -6.14 12.51
N MET A 42 -6.53 -6.16 12.94
CA MET A 42 -5.83 -4.94 13.34
C MET A 42 -5.10 -4.31 12.17
N ILE A 43 -4.53 -5.12 11.28
CA ILE A 43 -3.71 -4.65 10.17
C ILE A 43 -4.55 -4.00 9.08
N ARG A 44 -5.63 -4.64 8.68
CA ARG A 44 -6.44 -4.18 7.55
C ARG A 44 -7.02 -2.77 7.76
N PRO A 45 -7.67 -2.48 8.89
CA PRO A 45 -8.20 -1.12 9.10
C PRO A 45 -7.12 -0.05 9.13
N VAL A 46 -5.95 -0.38 9.66
CA VAL A 46 -4.84 0.57 9.73
C VAL A 46 -4.31 0.87 8.33
N LEU A 47 -4.19 -0.15 7.49
CA LEU A 47 -3.78 0.05 6.10
C LEU A 47 -4.81 0.85 5.31
N ILE A 48 -6.10 0.53 5.48
CA ILE A 48 -7.16 1.27 4.79
C ILE A 48 -7.14 2.74 5.18
N ALA A 49 -7.02 3.03 6.47
CA ALA A 49 -6.96 4.40 6.95
C ALA A 49 -5.74 5.13 6.40
N ALA A 50 -4.58 4.44 6.34
CA ALA A 50 -3.36 5.02 5.78
C ALA A 50 -3.54 5.33 4.29
N MET A 51 -4.15 4.41 3.54
CA MET A 51 -4.42 4.61 2.12
C MET A 51 -5.33 5.82 1.90
N GLN A 52 -6.40 5.93 2.69
CA GLN A 52 -7.32 7.07 2.59
C GLN A 52 -6.62 8.37 2.91
N GLY A 53 -5.80 8.39 3.95
CA GLY A 53 -5.06 9.59 4.33
C GLY A 53 -4.06 10.03 3.27
N VAL A 54 -3.30 9.10 2.72
CA VAL A 54 -2.35 9.41 1.66
C VAL A 54 -3.07 9.87 0.41
N ASN A 55 -4.18 9.22 0.05
CA ASN A 55 -4.97 9.62 -1.12
C ASN A 55 -5.50 11.04 -0.98
N ILE A 56 -5.93 11.43 0.22
CA ILE A 56 -6.38 12.79 0.48
C ILE A 56 -5.22 13.78 0.32
N ASP A 57 -4.06 13.46 0.88
CA ASP A 57 -2.89 14.31 0.78
C ASP A 57 -2.43 14.49 -0.67
N LEU A 58 -2.64 13.47 -1.50
CA LEU A 58 -2.20 13.49 -2.90
C LEU A 58 -3.30 13.89 -3.89
N GLN A 59 -4.43 14.39 -3.39
CA GLN A 59 -5.58 14.70 -4.25
C GLN A 59 -5.23 15.68 -5.36
N ALA A 60 -4.49 16.74 -5.03
CA ALA A 60 -4.09 17.74 -6.02
C ALA A 60 -3.09 17.17 -7.04
N VAL A 61 -2.21 16.29 -6.58
CA VAL A 61 -1.24 15.61 -7.45
C VAL A 61 -1.97 14.70 -8.42
N GLU A 62 -2.90 13.91 -7.93
CA GLU A 62 -3.70 13.01 -8.76
C GLU A 62 -4.47 13.81 -9.82
N GLN A 63 -5.12 14.89 -9.41
CA GLN A 63 -5.88 15.73 -10.34
C GLN A 63 -4.98 16.33 -11.43
N HIS A 64 -3.80 16.79 -11.05
CA HIS A 64 -2.83 17.33 -11.99
C HIS A 64 -2.47 16.33 -13.07
N TYR A 65 -2.17 15.08 -12.68
CA TYR A 65 -1.80 14.06 -13.64
C TYR A 65 -2.99 13.63 -14.50
N LYS A 66 -4.19 13.55 -13.93
CA LYS A 66 -5.39 13.24 -14.71
C LYS A 66 -5.66 14.27 -15.77
N GLU A 67 -5.42 15.54 -15.48
CA GLU A 67 -5.59 16.60 -16.47
C GLU A 67 -4.58 16.49 -17.61
N MET A 68 -3.46 15.84 -17.36
CA MET A 68 -2.46 15.56 -18.40
C MET A 68 -2.77 14.27 -19.19
N GLY A 69 -3.90 13.61 -18.89
CA GLY A 69 -4.28 12.37 -19.55
C GLY A 69 -3.71 11.11 -18.91
N ILE A 70 -3.04 11.23 -17.77
CA ILE A 70 -2.49 10.08 -17.05
C ILE A 70 -3.59 9.44 -16.21
N LYS A 71 -3.79 8.13 -16.38
CA LYS A 71 -4.93 7.43 -15.81
C LYS A 71 -4.60 6.63 -14.55
N SER A 72 -3.33 6.39 -14.29
CA SER A 72 -2.91 5.64 -13.12
C SER A 72 -1.49 6.00 -12.71
N ALA A 73 -1.15 5.71 -11.46
CA ALA A 73 0.18 5.98 -10.93
C ALA A 73 1.26 5.27 -11.74
N ALA A 74 0.96 4.10 -12.30
CA ALA A 74 1.92 3.36 -13.13
C ALA A 74 2.34 4.13 -14.36
N GLN A 75 1.53 5.08 -14.81
CA GLN A 75 1.83 5.90 -15.99
C GLN A 75 2.60 7.18 -15.66
N ILE A 76 2.75 7.51 -14.39
CA ILE A 76 3.48 8.72 -13.97
C ILE A 76 4.98 8.59 -14.30
N SER A 77 5.54 7.40 -14.15
CA SER A 77 6.97 7.19 -14.32
C SER A 77 7.24 5.98 -15.20
N ASN A 78 8.28 6.08 -16.02
CA ASN A 78 8.80 4.96 -16.79
C ASN A 78 10.03 4.33 -16.12
N ASP A 79 10.33 4.74 -14.91
CA ASP A 79 11.49 4.26 -14.19
C ASP A 79 11.13 3.00 -13.41
N TYR A 80 11.71 1.88 -13.80
CA TYR A 80 11.49 0.59 -13.17
C TYR A 80 12.81 0.02 -12.69
N ILE A 81 12.84 -0.42 -11.44
CA ILE A 81 13.99 -1.12 -10.88
C ILE A 81 13.47 -2.42 -10.28
N ASP A 82 14.05 -3.53 -10.72
CA ASP A 82 13.63 -4.86 -10.25
C ASP A 82 12.12 -5.09 -10.42
N GLY A 83 11.58 -4.56 -11.52
CA GLY A 83 10.16 -4.69 -11.83
C GLY A 83 9.26 -3.74 -11.09
N GLU A 84 9.80 -2.89 -10.22
CA GLU A 84 9.02 -1.96 -9.41
C GLU A 84 8.98 -0.58 -10.04
N ASN A 85 7.78 -0.03 -10.19
CA ASN A 85 7.57 1.31 -10.71
C ASN A 85 7.86 2.35 -9.64
N TYR A 86 8.61 3.38 -9.99
CA TYR A 86 9.05 4.38 -9.03
C TYR A 86 7.89 5.09 -8.33
N ALA A 87 6.90 5.55 -9.09
CA ALA A 87 5.77 6.28 -8.50
C ALA A 87 4.93 5.39 -7.57
N GLU A 88 4.70 4.14 -8.00
CA GLU A 88 3.96 3.19 -7.17
C GLU A 88 4.73 2.83 -5.91
N THR A 89 6.04 2.68 -6.02
CA THR A 89 6.90 2.37 -4.87
C THR A 89 6.86 3.49 -3.83
N LEU A 90 6.92 4.75 -4.29
CA LEU A 90 6.85 5.89 -3.37
C LEU A 90 5.50 5.95 -2.66
N TYR A 91 4.42 5.68 -3.38
CA TYR A 91 3.08 5.65 -2.78
C TYR A 91 3.00 4.59 -1.69
N LYS A 92 3.42 3.37 -2.00
CA LYS A 92 3.39 2.27 -1.04
C LYS A 92 4.23 2.58 0.19
N LYS A 93 5.39 3.20 -0.02
CA LYS A 93 6.28 3.57 1.07
C LYS A 93 5.59 4.54 2.04
N ALA A 94 4.89 5.52 1.50
CA ALA A 94 4.15 6.48 2.32
C ALA A 94 3.03 5.81 3.11
N VAL A 95 2.27 4.93 2.45
CA VAL A 95 1.18 4.18 3.11
C VAL A 95 1.74 3.29 4.22
N PHE A 96 2.80 2.56 3.93
CA PHE A 96 3.37 1.62 4.90
C PHE A 96 3.95 2.34 6.13
N ALA A 97 4.61 3.48 5.91
CA ALA A 97 5.16 4.25 7.02
C ALA A 97 4.03 4.76 7.94
N ARG A 98 2.98 5.30 7.34
CA ARG A 98 1.84 5.81 8.10
C ARG A 98 1.12 4.69 8.84
N ALA A 99 0.92 3.55 8.19
CA ALA A 99 0.24 2.41 8.80
C ALA A 99 1.04 1.86 9.97
N LYS A 100 2.35 1.72 9.81
CA LYS A 100 3.18 1.18 10.88
C LYS A 100 3.16 2.06 12.12
N ALA A 101 3.09 3.37 11.93
CA ALA A 101 3.05 4.31 13.05
C ALA A 101 1.79 4.13 13.91
N GLU A 102 0.73 3.53 13.34
CA GLU A 102 -0.53 3.29 14.04
C GLU A 102 -0.59 1.93 14.71
N LEU A 103 0.37 1.08 14.50
CA LEU A 103 0.46 -0.22 15.15
C LEU A 103 1.34 -0.14 16.41
#